data_7b46da65dd6ca61719a7c5f803bed210
#
_entry.id   7b46da65dd6ca61719a7c5f803bed210
#
_cell.length_a   1.000
_cell.length_b   1.000
_cell.length_c   1.000
_cell.angle_alpha   90.00
_cell.angle_beta   90.00
_cell.angle_gamma   90.00
#
_symmetry.space_group_name_H-M   'P 1'
#
loop_
_entity.id
_entity.type
_entity.pdbx_description
1 polymer ?
#
loop_
_entity_poly.entity_id
_entity_poly.type
_entity_poly.pdbx_seq_one_letter_code
_entity_poly.pdbx_strand_id
1 'polypeptide(L)'
;LAKENKDGEKTERKPKRGKLIIQILAVIVLLLAGAAAAYFIVSEEVSIPFLNRAAEEPEKINYSLEGIVVNLSEPGHYLRVTPVLEYYKDEKLNKEIEDKKPQIIDEIIIILRNKSTKELMQEDSVESIKAELLSAINKYLTAGKVNRLYFVEFLIQ
;
A
#
# COMPACT_ATOMS: atom_id res chain seq x y z
N LEU A 1 -77.34 58.36 42.20
CA LEU A 1 -76.92 56.95 42.31
C LEU A 1 -75.72 56.66 41.48
N ALA A 2 -74.72 56.20 42.12
CA ALA A 2 -73.37 55.88 41.68
C ALA A 2 -73.27 54.95 40.49
N LYS A 3 -72.20 55.10 39.73
CA LYS A 3 -71.38 53.92 39.35
C LYS A 3 -69.98 54.34 38.90
N GLU A 4 -69.13 53.73 39.57
CA GLU A 4 -67.71 53.70 39.54
C GLU A 4 -67.17 53.15 38.22
N ASN A 5 -66.16 53.78 37.71
CA ASN A 5 -65.42 53.35 36.50
C ASN A 5 -64.07 52.76 36.97
N LYS A 6 -63.79 51.52 36.60
CA LYS A 6 -62.54 50.87 36.86
C LYS A 6 -61.67 50.84 35.58
N ASP A 7 -60.63 51.62 35.66
CA ASP A 7 -59.56 51.67 34.63
C ASP A 7 -58.83 50.28 34.56
N GLY A 8 -58.81 49.73 33.38
CA GLY A 8 -58.02 48.55 33.05
C GLY A 8 -56.66 48.95 32.52
N GLU A 9 -55.66 48.79 33.33
CA GLU A 9 -54.26 49.00 33.02
C GLU A 9 -53.77 47.95 31.97
N LYS A 10 -53.49 48.47 30.76
CA LYS A 10 -52.85 47.71 29.70
C LYS A 10 -51.35 47.62 29.95
N THR A 11 -50.87 46.51 30.50
CA THR A 11 -49.46 46.17 30.60
C THR A 11 -48.91 45.93 29.20
N GLU A 12 -48.16 46.85 28.65
CA GLU A 12 -47.38 46.68 27.44
C GLU A 12 -46.24 45.67 27.68
N ARG A 13 -46.36 44.48 27.09
CA ARG A 13 -45.29 43.49 27.04
C ARG A 13 -44.24 43.98 26.05
N LYS A 14 -43.11 44.53 26.54
CA LYS A 14 -41.92 44.80 25.73
C LYS A 14 -41.47 43.55 25.03
N PRO A 15 -41.15 43.63 23.72
CA PRO A 15 -40.81 42.44 22.94
C PRO A 15 -39.51 41.84 23.41
N LYS A 16 -39.49 40.51 23.55
CA LYS A 16 -38.36 39.66 23.98
C LYS A 16 -37.20 39.61 22.93
N ARG A 17 -37.00 40.70 22.17
CA ARG A 17 -35.98 40.79 21.11
C ARG A 17 -34.54 40.65 21.63
N GLY A 18 -34.28 41.12 22.86
CA GLY A 18 -32.93 40.99 23.48
C GLY A 18 -32.52 39.56 23.74
N LYS A 19 -33.46 38.71 24.19
CA LYS A 19 -33.16 37.29 24.42
C LYS A 19 -32.88 36.53 23.13
N LEU A 20 -33.60 36.85 22.05
CA LEU A 20 -33.42 36.24 20.73
C LEU A 20 -32.04 36.60 20.13
N ILE A 21 -31.65 37.90 20.27
CA ILE A 21 -30.34 38.37 19.81
C ILE A 21 -29.20 37.71 20.57
N ILE A 22 -29.33 37.53 21.89
CA ILE A 22 -28.33 36.82 22.71
C ILE A 22 -28.24 35.34 22.31
N GLN A 23 -29.35 34.68 22.01
CA GLN A 23 -29.34 33.28 21.53
C GLN A 23 -28.68 33.14 20.17
N ILE A 24 -28.95 34.04 19.22
CA ILE A 24 -28.32 34.06 17.90
C ILE A 24 -26.80 34.28 18.03
N LEU A 25 -26.39 35.27 18.87
CA LEU A 25 -24.95 35.49 19.14
C LEU A 25 -24.28 34.25 19.78
N ALA A 26 -24.93 33.60 20.71
CA ALA A 26 -24.40 32.39 21.32
C ALA A 26 -24.20 31.25 20.29
N VAL A 27 -25.14 31.07 19.35
CA VAL A 27 -25.02 30.07 18.28
C VAL A 27 -23.88 30.43 17.32
N ILE A 28 -23.73 31.73 16.97
CA ILE A 28 -22.63 32.19 16.09
C ILE A 28 -21.28 31.95 16.76
N VAL A 29 -21.14 32.27 18.06
CA VAL A 29 -19.90 32.02 18.80
C VAL A 29 -19.58 30.52 18.87
N LEU A 30 -20.59 29.68 19.01
CA LEU A 30 -20.42 28.23 19.06
C LEU A 30 -20.01 27.64 17.69
N LEU A 31 -20.55 28.19 16.61
CA LEU A 31 -20.16 27.84 15.24
C LEU A 31 -18.73 28.29 14.92
N LEU A 32 -18.34 29.50 15.35
CA LEU A 32 -16.97 30.00 15.16
C LEU A 32 -15.96 29.22 16.00
N ALA A 33 -16.30 28.83 17.23
CA ALA A 33 -15.47 27.98 18.06
C ALA A 33 -15.31 26.57 17.45
N GLY A 34 -16.40 26.02 16.89
CA GLY A 34 -16.37 24.75 16.17
C GLY A 34 -15.52 24.82 14.89
N ALA A 35 -15.64 25.91 14.12
CA ALA A 35 -14.82 26.13 12.93
C ALA A 35 -13.33 26.34 13.27
N ALA A 36 -13.03 27.08 14.35
CA ALA A 36 -11.66 27.24 14.84
C ALA A 36 -11.07 25.92 15.33
N ALA A 37 -11.83 25.11 16.05
CA ALA A 37 -11.39 23.79 16.49
C ALA A 37 -11.16 22.84 15.29
N ALA A 38 -12.03 22.88 14.28
CA ALA A 38 -11.87 22.13 13.05
C ALA A 38 -10.64 22.62 12.25
N TYR A 39 -10.39 23.92 12.20
CA TYR A 39 -9.20 24.49 11.56
C TYR A 39 -7.92 24.08 12.29
N PHE A 40 -7.90 24.10 13.63
CA PHE A 40 -6.76 23.62 14.43
C PHE A 40 -6.53 22.13 14.26
N ILE A 41 -7.58 21.32 14.14
CA ILE A 41 -7.49 19.88 13.87
C ILE A 41 -6.93 19.59 12.47
N VAL A 42 -7.20 20.46 11.50
CA VAL A 42 -6.72 20.28 10.11
C VAL A 42 -5.34 20.91 9.90
N SER A 43 -4.97 21.95 10.66
CA SER A 43 -3.71 22.70 10.48
C SER A 43 -2.54 22.21 11.33
N GLU A 44 -2.79 21.53 12.45
CA GLU A 44 -1.77 20.69 13.07
C GLU A 44 -1.90 19.31 12.46
N GLU A 45 -0.77 18.69 12.09
CA GLU A 45 -0.69 17.26 11.80
C GLU A 45 -1.15 16.51 13.07
N VAL A 46 -2.45 16.47 13.28
CA VAL A 46 -3.05 15.60 14.29
C VAL A 46 -2.80 14.19 13.77
N SER A 47 -1.66 13.66 14.15
CA SER A 47 -1.40 12.22 14.15
C SER A 47 -2.47 11.58 15.02
N ILE A 48 -3.64 11.34 14.44
CA ILE A 48 -4.65 10.51 15.07
C ILE A 48 -4.03 9.11 15.07
N PRO A 49 -3.60 8.56 16.24
CA PRO A 49 -2.89 7.27 16.28
C PRO A 49 -3.70 6.11 15.69
N PHE A 50 -5.01 6.33 15.51
CA PHE A 50 -5.93 5.37 14.94
C PHE A 50 -6.07 5.50 13.40
N LEU A 51 -5.83 6.68 12.82
CA LEU A 51 -5.85 6.90 11.35
C LEU A 51 -4.46 6.81 10.73
N ASN A 52 -3.40 7.02 11.50
CA ASN A 52 -2.01 6.81 11.11
C ASN A 52 -1.55 5.35 11.31
N ARG A 53 -2.46 4.40 11.37
CA ARG A 53 -2.19 3.06 10.90
C ARG A 53 -2.27 3.09 9.36
N ALA A 54 -1.48 3.95 8.73
CA ALA A 54 -0.87 3.62 7.45
C ALA A 54 -0.30 2.23 7.72
N ALA A 55 -0.92 1.21 7.13
CA ALA A 55 -0.43 -0.15 7.23
C ALA A 55 1.05 -0.03 6.89
N GLU A 56 1.94 -0.21 7.90
CA GLU A 56 3.36 -0.30 7.62
C GLU A 56 3.45 -1.29 6.50
N GLU A 57 3.85 -0.83 5.32
CA GLU A 57 3.99 -1.76 4.19
C GLU A 57 4.90 -2.86 4.71
N PRO A 58 4.46 -4.11 4.66
CA PRO A 58 5.23 -5.19 5.24
C PRO A 58 6.64 -5.16 4.64
N GLU A 59 7.64 -5.22 5.51
CA GLU A 59 9.05 -5.18 5.13
C GLU A 59 9.32 -6.22 4.04
N LYS A 60 9.99 -5.80 2.97
CA LYS A 60 10.34 -6.67 1.85
C LYS A 60 11.80 -7.08 1.94
N ILE A 61 12.06 -8.31 1.61
CA ILE A 61 13.41 -8.87 1.46
C ILE A 61 13.70 -9.05 -0.02
N ASN A 62 14.92 -8.68 -0.41
CA ASN A 62 15.51 -8.98 -1.72
C ASN A 62 16.59 -10.04 -1.52
N TYR A 63 16.27 -11.27 -1.87
CA TYR A 63 17.19 -12.41 -1.75
C TYR A 63 17.88 -12.65 -3.09
N SER A 64 19.17 -12.37 -3.16
CA SER A 64 19.96 -12.58 -4.38
C SER A 64 20.41 -14.05 -4.49
N LEU A 65 20.10 -14.66 -5.62
CA LEU A 65 20.70 -15.93 -6.01
C LEU A 65 22.07 -15.67 -6.65
N GLU A 66 22.91 -16.71 -6.69
CA GLU A 66 24.20 -16.63 -7.40
C GLU A 66 24.00 -16.48 -8.89
N GLY A 67 25.03 -15.97 -9.58
CA GLY A 67 25.03 -15.90 -11.03
C GLY A 67 24.94 -17.30 -11.65
N ILE A 68 23.96 -17.48 -12.52
CA ILE A 68 23.68 -18.76 -13.21
C ILE A 68 24.07 -18.58 -14.67
N VAL A 69 24.83 -19.55 -15.21
CA VAL A 69 25.16 -19.62 -16.63
C VAL A 69 24.54 -20.90 -17.18
N VAL A 70 23.73 -20.74 -18.23
CA VAL A 70 23.09 -21.88 -18.91
C VAL A 70 23.38 -21.88 -20.39
N ASN A 71 23.54 -23.08 -20.98
CA ASN A 71 23.49 -23.25 -22.43
C ASN A 71 22.05 -23.05 -22.90
N LEU A 72 21.84 -22.27 -23.93
CA LEU A 72 20.55 -22.14 -24.59
C LEU A 72 20.23 -23.39 -25.44
N SER A 73 19.00 -23.46 -25.96
CA SER A 73 18.58 -24.56 -26.83
C SER A 73 19.39 -24.65 -28.14
N GLU A 74 20.01 -23.55 -28.54
CA GLU A 74 20.89 -23.46 -29.71
C GLU A 74 22.35 -23.67 -29.30
N PRO A 75 23.08 -24.54 -29.98
CA PRO A 75 24.49 -24.78 -29.68
C PRO A 75 25.38 -23.54 -29.79
N GLY A 76 26.25 -23.34 -28.83
CA GLY A 76 27.21 -22.24 -28.83
C GLY A 76 26.71 -20.92 -28.24
N HIS A 77 25.45 -20.89 -27.78
CA HIS A 77 24.87 -19.70 -27.12
C HIS A 77 24.68 -19.94 -25.64
N TYR A 78 24.99 -18.95 -24.83
CA TYR A 78 24.92 -18.98 -23.38
C TYR A 78 24.11 -17.80 -22.86
N LEU A 79 23.37 -18.03 -21.79
CA LEU A 79 22.69 -16.99 -21.03
C LEU A 79 23.30 -16.93 -19.65
N ARG A 80 23.74 -15.74 -19.23
CA ARG A 80 24.10 -15.46 -17.84
C ARG A 80 23.04 -14.59 -17.20
N VAL A 81 22.54 -15.02 -16.04
CA VAL A 81 21.55 -14.30 -15.25
C VAL A 81 21.93 -14.30 -13.78
N THR A 82 21.56 -13.21 -13.08
CA THR A 82 21.63 -13.15 -11.62
C THR A 82 20.24 -12.80 -11.11
N PRO A 83 19.44 -13.83 -10.71
CA PRO A 83 18.09 -13.60 -10.23
C PRO A 83 18.08 -13.06 -8.80
N VAL A 84 17.12 -12.16 -8.52
CA VAL A 84 16.81 -11.65 -7.17
C VAL A 84 15.34 -11.90 -6.89
N LEU A 85 15.05 -12.53 -5.77
CA LEU A 85 13.69 -12.85 -5.31
C LEU A 85 13.24 -11.79 -4.31
N GLU A 86 12.12 -11.10 -4.59
CA GLU A 86 11.48 -10.16 -3.65
C GLU A 86 10.28 -10.85 -2.99
N TYR A 87 10.24 -10.83 -1.67
CA TYR A 87 9.12 -11.35 -0.88
C TYR A 87 8.96 -10.57 0.42
N TYR A 88 7.77 -10.66 1.02
CA TYR A 88 7.54 -10.07 2.33
C TYR A 88 8.30 -10.84 3.40
N LYS A 89 8.89 -10.10 4.34
CA LYS A 89 9.67 -10.66 5.43
C LYS A 89 8.84 -11.66 6.25
N ASP A 90 9.25 -12.91 6.18
CA ASP A 90 8.72 -14.04 6.95
C ASP A 90 9.86 -15.00 7.23
N GLU A 91 10.12 -15.30 8.50
CA GLU A 91 11.24 -16.15 8.90
C GLU A 91 11.12 -17.59 8.36
N LYS A 92 9.88 -18.12 8.27
CA LYS A 92 9.65 -19.47 7.75
C LYS A 92 9.89 -19.52 6.25
N LEU A 93 9.41 -18.51 5.53
CA LEU A 93 9.63 -18.40 4.09
C LEU A 93 11.11 -18.19 3.78
N ASN A 94 11.80 -17.33 4.54
CA ASN A 94 13.23 -17.09 4.37
C ASN A 94 14.01 -18.41 4.53
N LYS A 95 13.75 -19.14 5.60
CA LYS A 95 14.36 -20.46 5.82
C LYS A 95 14.01 -21.46 4.73
N GLU A 96 12.76 -21.51 4.29
CA GLU A 96 12.33 -22.41 3.21
C GLU A 96 13.05 -22.11 1.89
N ILE A 97 13.23 -20.82 1.54
CA ILE A 97 13.98 -20.42 0.34
C ILE A 97 15.45 -20.84 0.46
N GLU A 98 16.08 -20.66 1.62
CA GLU A 98 17.46 -21.13 1.84
C GLU A 98 17.58 -22.65 1.75
N ASP A 99 16.71 -23.39 2.40
CA ASP A 99 16.70 -24.85 2.39
C ASP A 99 16.44 -25.42 0.97
N LYS A 100 15.61 -24.74 0.17
CA LYS A 100 15.22 -25.12 -1.20
C LYS A 100 16.01 -24.42 -2.29
N LYS A 101 17.04 -23.64 -1.94
CA LYS A 101 17.88 -22.91 -2.91
C LYS A 101 18.39 -23.80 -4.05
N PRO A 102 18.88 -25.03 -3.81
CA PRO A 102 19.32 -25.90 -4.92
C PRO A 102 18.20 -26.27 -5.89
N GLN A 103 17.00 -26.57 -5.38
CA GLN A 103 15.83 -26.91 -6.21
C GLN A 103 15.35 -25.70 -7.03
N ILE A 104 15.37 -24.51 -6.42
CA ILE A 104 15.03 -23.26 -7.09
C ILE A 104 16.01 -22.98 -8.24
N ILE A 105 17.31 -23.13 -8.02
CA ILE A 105 18.34 -22.94 -9.05
C ILE A 105 18.19 -23.96 -10.17
N ASP A 106 17.95 -25.22 -9.84
CA ASP A 106 17.75 -26.28 -10.83
C ASP A 106 16.55 -26.01 -11.74
N GLU A 107 15.42 -25.60 -11.17
CA GLU A 107 14.23 -25.22 -11.94
C GLU A 107 14.49 -24.01 -12.86
N ILE A 108 15.23 -22.99 -12.36
CA ILE A 108 15.65 -21.86 -13.18
C ILE A 108 16.49 -22.33 -14.38
N ILE A 109 17.45 -23.22 -14.15
CA ILE A 109 18.30 -23.78 -15.20
C ILE A 109 17.47 -24.55 -16.23
N ILE A 110 16.54 -25.41 -15.78
CA ILE A 110 15.66 -26.19 -16.65
C ILE A 110 14.84 -25.28 -17.58
N ILE A 111 14.24 -24.24 -17.03
CA ILE A 111 13.42 -23.31 -17.81
C ILE A 111 14.28 -22.53 -18.80
N LEU A 112 15.38 -21.96 -18.35
CA LEU A 112 16.21 -21.09 -19.19
C LEU A 112 16.92 -21.84 -20.32
N ARG A 113 17.40 -23.05 -20.07
CA ARG A 113 18.09 -23.85 -21.10
C ARG A 113 17.18 -24.26 -22.27
N ASN A 114 15.87 -24.25 -22.08
CA ASN A 114 14.90 -24.55 -23.11
C ASN A 114 14.55 -23.34 -23.99
N LYS A 115 15.06 -22.16 -23.65
CA LYS A 115 14.84 -20.94 -24.44
C LYS A 115 15.86 -20.84 -25.58
N SER A 116 15.43 -20.28 -26.70
CA SER A 116 16.28 -19.94 -27.82
C SER A 116 16.70 -18.46 -27.76
N THR A 117 17.81 -18.12 -28.39
CA THR A 117 18.28 -16.73 -28.55
C THR A 117 17.20 -15.86 -29.17
N LYS A 118 16.47 -16.39 -30.17
CA LYS A 118 15.37 -15.68 -30.84
C LYS A 118 14.22 -15.34 -29.88
N GLU A 119 13.87 -16.26 -29.00
CA GLU A 119 12.82 -16.00 -27.96
C GLU A 119 13.29 -14.95 -26.97
N LEU A 120 14.55 -15.00 -26.53
CA LEU A 120 15.12 -14.10 -25.55
C LEU A 120 15.29 -12.66 -26.06
N MET A 121 15.40 -12.48 -27.40
CA MET A 121 15.54 -11.16 -28.03
C MET A 121 14.21 -10.47 -28.34
N GLN A 122 13.05 -11.09 -28.04
CA GLN A 122 11.75 -10.44 -28.20
C GLN A 122 11.54 -9.37 -27.14
N GLU A 123 10.80 -8.32 -27.48
CA GLU A 123 10.59 -7.13 -26.64
C GLU A 123 10.07 -7.47 -25.22
N ASP A 124 9.10 -8.38 -25.13
CA ASP A 124 8.48 -8.77 -23.86
C ASP A 124 9.07 -10.06 -23.25
N SER A 125 10.15 -10.57 -23.79
CA SER A 125 10.70 -11.87 -23.40
C SER A 125 11.14 -11.94 -21.96
N VAL A 126 11.81 -10.89 -21.48
CA VAL A 126 12.33 -10.82 -20.11
C VAL A 126 11.20 -10.87 -19.08
N GLU A 127 10.12 -10.13 -19.33
CA GLU A 127 8.97 -10.12 -18.41
C GLU A 127 8.22 -11.47 -18.44
N SER A 128 8.09 -12.08 -19.62
CA SER A 128 7.51 -13.41 -19.77
C SER A 128 8.31 -14.47 -19.01
N ILE A 129 9.64 -14.45 -19.13
CA ILE A 129 10.54 -15.36 -18.42
C ILE A 129 10.47 -15.15 -16.91
N LYS A 130 10.46 -13.90 -16.43
CA LYS A 130 10.27 -13.62 -14.99
C LYS A 130 8.96 -14.20 -14.47
N ALA A 131 7.87 -14.05 -15.20
CA ALA A 131 6.58 -14.59 -14.83
C ALA A 131 6.57 -16.13 -14.78
N GLU A 132 7.20 -16.79 -15.78
CA GLU A 132 7.34 -18.23 -15.83
C GLU A 132 8.18 -18.77 -14.66
N LEU A 133 9.34 -18.18 -14.41
CA LEU A 133 10.21 -18.53 -13.29
C LEU A 133 9.53 -18.30 -11.94
N LEU A 134 8.86 -17.17 -11.75
CA LEU A 134 8.14 -16.85 -10.54
C LEU A 134 7.04 -17.89 -10.25
N SER A 135 6.28 -18.28 -11.28
CA SER A 135 5.27 -19.31 -11.18
C SER A 135 5.87 -20.68 -10.79
N ALA A 136 6.99 -21.05 -11.41
CA ALA A 136 7.68 -22.31 -11.14
C ALA A 136 8.25 -22.35 -9.72
N ILE A 137 8.97 -21.32 -9.30
CA ILE A 137 9.54 -21.22 -7.95
C ILE A 137 8.45 -21.32 -6.87
N ASN A 138 7.35 -20.62 -7.05
CA ASN A 138 6.26 -20.60 -6.09
C ASN A 138 5.55 -21.96 -5.93
N LYS A 139 5.71 -22.91 -6.85
CA LYS A 139 5.22 -24.30 -6.68
C LYS A 139 5.98 -25.08 -5.63
N TYR A 140 7.23 -24.72 -5.38
CA TYR A 140 8.07 -25.38 -4.38
C TYR A 140 7.85 -24.81 -2.97
N LEU A 141 7.31 -23.58 -2.85
CA LEU A 141 7.17 -22.88 -1.59
C LEU A 141 5.81 -23.17 -0.94
N THR A 142 5.85 -23.42 0.37
CA THR A 142 4.66 -23.74 1.18
C THR A 142 4.43 -22.73 2.32
N ALA A 143 5.49 -22.11 2.82
CA ALA A 143 5.43 -21.13 3.91
C ALA A 143 4.94 -19.75 3.45
N GLY A 144 5.08 -19.45 2.16
CA GLY A 144 4.69 -18.16 1.58
C GLY A 144 4.92 -18.14 0.08
N LYS A 145 5.07 -16.93 -0.47
CA LYS A 145 5.30 -16.74 -1.92
C LYS A 145 6.36 -15.68 -2.17
N VAL A 146 7.15 -15.88 -3.19
CA VAL A 146 7.94 -14.83 -3.84
C VAL A 146 6.97 -13.95 -4.63
N ASN A 147 7.04 -12.63 -4.41
CA ASN A 147 6.15 -11.65 -5.00
C ASN A 147 6.64 -11.16 -6.36
N ARG A 148 7.97 -10.97 -6.48
CA ARG A 148 8.61 -10.51 -7.73
C ARG A 148 9.95 -11.20 -7.92
N LEU A 149 10.35 -11.28 -9.19
CA LEU A 149 11.66 -11.73 -9.60
C LEU A 149 12.31 -10.63 -10.45
N TYR A 150 13.55 -10.32 -10.13
CA TYR A 150 14.36 -9.37 -10.90
C TYR A 150 15.60 -10.06 -11.44
N PHE A 151 16.15 -9.55 -12.55
CA PHE A 151 17.48 -9.89 -13.00
C PHE A 151 18.40 -8.68 -12.80
N VAL A 152 19.45 -8.86 -12.01
CA VAL A 152 20.54 -7.86 -11.87
C VAL A 152 21.48 -7.95 -13.06
N GLU A 153 21.64 -9.15 -13.61
CA GLU A 153 22.37 -9.41 -14.83
C GLU A 153 21.52 -10.28 -15.75
N PHE A 154 21.49 -9.94 -17.04
CA PHE A 154 20.86 -10.74 -18.08
C PHE A 154 21.67 -10.54 -19.38
N LEU A 155 22.58 -11.47 -19.68
CA LEU A 155 23.52 -11.36 -20.77
C LEU A 155 23.49 -12.61 -21.63
N ILE A 156 23.23 -12.41 -22.93
CA ILE A 156 23.26 -13.47 -23.96
C ILE A 156 24.62 -13.39 -24.66
N GLN A 157 25.27 -14.51 -24.79
CA GLN A 157 26.57 -14.64 -25.50
C GLN A 157 26.51 -15.79 -26.49
#